data_9179076246c8fa1b0045147b51fcc755
#
_entry.id   9179076246c8fa1b0045147b51fcc755
#
_cell.length_a   1.000
_cell.length_b   1.000
_cell.length_c   1.000
_cell.angle_alpha   90.00
_cell.angle_beta   90.00
_cell.angle_gamma   90.00
#
_symmetry.space_group_name_H-M   'P 1'
#
loop_
_entity.id
_entity.type
_entity.pdbx_description
1 polymer ?
#
loop_
_entity_poly.entity_id
_entity_poly.type
_entity_poly.pdbx_seq_one_letter_code
_entity_poly.pdbx_strand_id
1 'polypeptide(L)'
;YLFEIVRNWGQGPLKINESKEPSYTVEYSNGAAFYQQIFTDLEEAISVLPWRQMGSNYGRMSKAAAKHIRALAYLTRGYEEYADPKDFENAFKDAEDVYLNSGHKLLDDYAMVHRQSNEINDEIIFPIGFADGANYNTNIWNQWYMMPYAIGGWLGLGKDSYYGNASMHVEAIPTKFAYMMYDWQKDRRPSVTFMSPLNGNASTSTDGKDAGKNWFQCTTPVDGVFAKGDKIIYFPVPTDPEYKYWAETDKNGVR
;
A
#
# COMPACT_ATOMS: atom_id res chain seq x y z
N TYR A 1 -13.58 7.36 9.99
CA TYR A 1 -13.38 8.80 9.75
C TYR A 1 -12.88 9.53 11.00
N LEU A 2 -13.50 9.40 12.18
CA LEU A 2 -13.07 10.09 13.40
C LEU A 2 -11.61 9.77 13.75
N PHE A 3 -11.21 8.51 13.60
CA PHE A 3 -9.84 8.09 13.83
C PHE A 3 -8.83 8.76 12.87
N GLU A 4 -9.19 8.90 11.60
CA GLU A 4 -8.33 9.62 10.64
C GLU A 4 -8.21 11.11 10.99
N ILE A 5 -9.28 11.74 11.48
CA ILE A 5 -9.23 13.14 11.91
C ILE A 5 -8.30 13.29 13.10
N VAL A 6 -8.49 12.52 14.17
CA VAL A 6 -7.67 12.68 15.37
C VAL A 6 -6.21 12.31 15.14
N ARG A 7 -5.95 11.26 14.37
CA ARG A 7 -4.59 10.81 14.06
C ARG A 7 -3.77 11.84 13.27
N ASN A 8 -4.40 12.57 12.35
CA ASN A 8 -3.71 13.51 11.48
C ASN A 8 -3.68 14.95 12.02
N TRP A 9 -4.69 15.36 12.78
CA TRP A 9 -4.84 16.76 13.24
C TRP A 9 -4.94 16.93 14.75
N GLY A 10 -5.04 15.85 15.52
CA GLY A 10 -5.10 15.87 16.99
C GLY A 10 -6.40 16.40 17.58
N GLN A 11 -7.12 17.24 16.86
CA GLN A 11 -8.37 17.85 17.25
C GLN A 11 -9.24 18.19 16.03
N GLY A 12 -10.50 18.46 16.25
CA GLY A 12 -11.41 18.85 15.18
C GLY A 12 -12.85 19.01 15.66
N PRO A 13 -13.77 19.33 14.76
CA PRO A 13 -15.19 19.36 15.10
C PRO A 13 -15.73 17.93 15.26
N LEU A 14 -16.07 17.56 16.48
CA LEU A 14 -16.69 16.26 16.79
C LEU A 14 -18.21 16.39 16.68
N LYS A 15 -18.74 16.05 15.50
CA LYS A 15 -20.18 16.03 15.25
C LYS A 15 -20.71 14.62 15.34
N ILE A 16 -21.42 14.33 16.42
CA ILE A 16 -22.05 13.02 16.69
C ILE A 16 -23.55 13.01 16.39
N ASN A 17 -24.14 14.19 16.17
CA ASN A 17 -25.53 14.34 15.83
C ASN A 17 -25.70 14.95 14.43
N GLU A 18 -26.80 14.62 13.77
CA GLU A 18 -27.18 15.20 12.50
C GLU A 18 -27.38 16.72 12.64
N SER A 19 -26.81 17.49 11.71
CA SER A 19 -27.05 18.93 11.61
C SER A 19 -28.36 19.16 10.88
N LYS A 20 -29.40 19.66 11.58
CA LYS A 20 -30.71 19.94 11.00
C LYS A 20 -30.80 21.33 10.39
N GLU A 21 -29.94 22.24 10.83
CA GLU A 21 -29.89 23.63 10.34
C GLU A 21 -28.46 24.08 10.09
N PRO A 22 -28.24 25.06 9.20
CA PRO A 22 -26.92 25.65 8.99
C PRO A 22 -26.39 26.29 10.27
N SER A 23 -25.17 26.00 10.63
CA SER A 23 -24.46 26.65 11.74
C SER A 23 -23.18 27.29 11.22
N TYR A 24 -22.93 28.52 11.63
CA TYR A 24 -21.69 29.26 11.31
C TYR A 24 -20.64 29.14 12.43
N THR A 25 -20.98 28.47 13.53
CA THR A 25 -20.06 28.21 14.64
C THR A 25 -19.59 26.77 14.59
N VAL A 26 -18.28 26.58 14.74
CA VAL A 26 -17.65 25.25 14.78
C VAL A 26 -16.92 25.14 16.10
N GLU A 27 -17.37 24.22 16.95
CA GLU A 27 -16.68 23.89 18.19
C GLU A 27 -15.70 22.76 17.94
N TYR A 28 -14.48 22.92 18.44
CA TYR A 28 -13.43 21.92 18.36
C TYR A 28 -13.39 21.08 19.64
N SER A 29 -13.30 19.79 19.46
CA SER A 29 -13.05 18.83 20.53
C SER A 29 -11.61 18.37 20.48
N ASN A 30 -11.04 18.09 21.65
CA ASN A 30 -9.69 17.56 21.77
C ASN A 30 -9.61 16.07 21.41
N GLY A 31 -8.40 15.56 21.26
CA GLY A 31 -8.17 14.17 20.90
C GLY A 31 -8.78 13.16 21.85
N ALA A 32 -8.76 13.42 23.15
CA ALA A 32 -9.34 12.53 24.15
C ALA A 32 -10.84 12.30 23.92
N ALA A 33 -11.60 13.36 23.58
CA ALA A 33 -13.02 13.26 23.28
C ALA A 33 -13.28 12.45 21.99
N PHE A 34 -12.42 12.62 20.98
CA PHE A 34 -12.50 11.81 19.77
C PHE A 34 -12.28 10.32 20.06
N TYR A 35 -11.24 9.95 20.82
CA TYR A 35 -11.00 8.54 21.14
C TYR A 35 -12.11 7.95 21.98
N GLN A 36 -12.69 8.70 22.90
CA GLN A 36 -13.85 8.23 23.65
C GLN A 36 -15.01 7.85 22.73
N GLN A 37 -15.35 8.71 21.75
CA GLN A 37 -16.39 8.41 20.78
C GLN A 37 -16.05 7.23 19.89
N ILE A 38 -14.80 7.16 19.39
CA ILE A 38 -14.30 6.05 18.55
C ILE A 38 -14.48 4.71 19.27
N PHE A 39 -14.10 4.63 20.53
CA PHE A 39 -14.22 3.38 21.29
C PHE A 39 -15.68 3.02 21.57
N THR A 40 -16.53 4.00 21.85
CA THR A 40 -17.97 3.77 22.02
C THR A 40 -18.60 3.20 20.75
N ASP A 41 -18.36 3.84 19.61
CA ASP A 41 -18.90 3.40 18.31
C ASP A 41 -18.40 2.00 17.92
N LEU A 42 -17.10 1.75 18.14
CA LEU A 42 -16.51 0.45 17.80
C LEU A 42 -16.94 -0.67 18.74
N GLU A 43 -17.18 -0.39 20.03
CA GLU A 43 -17.69 -1.36 20.98
C GLU A 43 -19.12 -1.80 20.61
N GLU A 44 -19.97 -0.85 20.27
CA GLU A 44 -21.31 -1.14 19.78
C GLU A 44 -21.27 -1.97 18.49
N ALA A 45 -20.47 -1.57 17.51
CA ALA A 45 -20.30 -2.29 16.26
C ALA A 45 -19.79 -3.74 16.48
N ILE A 46 -18.79 -3.93 17.34
CA ILE A 46 -18.22 -5.24 17.66
C ILE A 46 -19.26 -6.16 18.32
N SER A 47 -20.19 -5.62 19.09
CA SER A 47 -21.22 -6.39 19.78
C SER A 47 -22.19 -7.07 18.80
N VAL A 48 -22.47 -6.45 17.64
CA VAL A 48 -23.54 -6.88 16.71
C VAL A 48 -23.00 -7.45 15.39
N LEU A 49 -21.80 -7.12 14.99
CA LEU A 49 -21.25 -7.53 13.70
C LEU A 49 -20.81 -9.01 13.69
N PRO A 50 -21.00 -9.73 12.58
CA PRO A 50 -20.41 -11.04 12.38
C PRO A 50 -18.90 -10.94 12.21
N TRP A 51 -18.16 -12.01 12.53
CA TRP A 51 -16.70 -12.04 12.38
C TRP A 51 -16.23 -11.73 10.97
N ARG A 52 -16.91 -12.22 9.96
CA ARG A 52 -16.60 -12.02 8.53
C ARG A 52 -17.88 -11.68 7.77
N GLN A 53 -17.72 -10.93 6.70
CA GLN A 53 -18.78 -10.65 5.73
C GLN A 53 -18.44 -11.39 4.43
N MET A 54 -19.36 -12.21 3.95
CA MET A 54 -19.16 -13.06 2.78
C MET A 54 -20.33 -12.93 1.80
N GLY A 55 -20.12 -13.42 0.58
CA GLY A 55 -21.14 -13.39 -0.48
C GLY A 55 -21.58 -11.96 -0.82
N SER A 56 -22.88 -11.71 -0.83
CA SER A 56 -23.46 -10.39 -1.13
C SER A 56 -23.12 -9.29 -0.09
N ASN A 57 -22.60 -9.68 1.06
CA ASN A 57 -22.17 -8.75 2.12
C ASN A 57 -20.66 -8.49 2.10
N TYR A 58 -19.91 -9.10 1.17
CA TYR A 58 -18.48 -8.83 1.04
C TYR A 58 -18.23 -7.34 0.80
N GLY A 59 -17.23 -6.77 1.49
CA GLY A 59 -16.97 -5.33 1.48
C GLY A 59 -17.74 -4.52 2.52
N ARG A 60 -18.68 -5.14 3.28
CA ARG A 60 -19.27 -4.49 4.46
C ARG A 60 -18.37 -4.68 5.68
N MET A 61 -18.52 -3.76 6.65
CA MET A 61 -17.78 -3.82 7.91
C MET A 61 -18.06 -5.13 8.66
N SER A 62 -17.01 -5.78 9.15
CA SER A 62 -17.07 -7.01 9.94
C SER A 62 -16.56 -6.76 11.36
N LYS A 63 -16.81 -7.70 12.28
CA LYS A 63 -16.23 -7.68 13.63
C LYS A 63 -14.71 -7.66 13.59
N ALA A 64 -14.10 -8.43 12.71
CA ALA A 64 -12.65 -8.44 12.54
C ALA A 64 -12.12 -7.07 12.12
N ALA A 65 -12.77 -6.40 11.17
CA ALA A 65 -12.39 -5.05 10.74
C ALA A 65 -12.58 -4.01 11.87
N ALA A 66 -13.69 -4.07 12.59
CA ALA A 66 -13.96 -3.16 13.71
C ALA A 66 -12.93 -3.34 14.84
N LYS A 67 -12.59 -4.58 15.20
CA LYS A 67 -11.54 -4.87 16.20
C LYS A 67 -10.15 -4.46 15.72
N HIS A 68 -9.83 -4.67 14.46
CA HIS A 68 -8.56 -4.19 13.90
C HIS A 68 -8.42 -2.67 14.00
N ILE A 69 -9.48 -1.92 13.65
CA ILE A 69 -9.48 -0.45 13.78
C ILE A 69 -9.37 -0.06 15.26
N ARG A 70 -10.06 -0.76 16.17
CA ARG A 70 -9.99 -0.47 17.62
C ARG A 70 -8.61 -0.76 18.18
N ALA A 71 -7.98 -1.86 17.78
CA ALA A 71 -6.60 -2.17 18.15
C ALA A 71 -5.63 -1.06 17.71
N LEU A 72 -5.79 -0.59 16.48
CA LEU A 72 -4.98 0.50 15.94
C LEU A 72 -5.24 1.83 16.68
N ALA A 73 -6.49 2.10 17.06
CA ALA A 73 -6.85 3.28 17.84
C ALA A 73 -6.25 3.24 19.25
N TYR A 74 -6.29 2.09 19.94
CA TYR A 74 -5.62 1.89 21.22
C TYR A 74 -4.11 2.07 21.09
N LEU A 75 -3.49 1.41 20.11
CA LEU A 75 -2.05 1.52 19.88
C LEU A 75 -1.62 2.98 19.65
N THR A 76 -2.39 3.73 18.85
CA THR A 76 -2.07 5.14 18.55
C THR A 76 -2.27 6.01 19.78
N ARG A 77 -3.40 5.85 20.52
CA ARG A 77 -3.65 6.63 21.74
C ARG A 77 -2.61 6.35 22.83
N GLY A 78 -2.06 5.14 22.88
CA GLY A 78 -1.03 4.76 23.84
C GLY A 78 0.24 5.61 23.78
N TYR A 79 0.46 6.38 22.71
CA TYR A 79 1.57 7.32 22.58
C TYR A 79 1.18 8.77 22.84
N GLU A 80 -0.08 9.06 23.14
CA GLU A 80 -0.56 10.41 23.38
C GLU A 80 -0.48 10.79 24.86
N GLU A 81 -0.51 12.09 25.15
CA GLU A 81 -0.46 12.61 26.55
C GLU A 81 -1.68 12.16 27.38
N TYR A 82 -2.79 11.84 26.73
CA TYR A 82 -4.03 11.35 27.34
C TYR A 82 -4.20 9.82 27.19
N ALA A 83 -3.10 9.08 27.05
CA ALA A 83 -3.10 7.63 27.00
C ALA A 83 -3.70 6.98 28.24
N ASP A 84 -4.42 5.89 28.06
CA ASP A 84 -4.78 5.00 29.16
C ASP A 84 -3.65 3.98 29.39
N PRO A 85 -3.27 3.67 30.64
CA PRO A 85 -2.22 2.69 30.92
C PRO A 85 -2.46 1.28 30.31
N LYS A 86 -3.72 0.97 29.95
CA LYS A 86 -4.10 -0.30 29.35
C LYS A 86 -4.17 -0.26 27.83
N ASP A 87 -3.84 0.84 27.19
CA ASP A 87 -4.02 0.97 25.73
C ASP A 87 -3.23 -0.08 24.95
N PHE A 88 -1.97 -0.30 25.26
CA PHE A 88 -1.17 -1.32 24.58
C PHE A 88 -1.68 -2.74 24.85
N GLU A 89 -2.15 -3.02 26.07
CA GLU A 89 -2.76 -4.30 26.43
C GLU A 89 -4.06 -4.53 25.66
N ASN A 90 -4.91 -3.50 25.55
CA ASN A 90 -6.17 -3.57 24.83
C ASN A 90 -5.94 -3.70 23.32
N ALA A 91 -4.95 -3.01 22.77
CA ALA A 91 -4.55 -3.16 21.37
C ALA A 91 -4.12 -4.61 21.07
N PHE A 92 -3.29 -5.18 21.94
CA PHE A 92 -2.86 -6.58 21.81
C PHE A 92 -4.04 -7.54 21.87
N LYS A 93 -4.93 -7.40 22.85
CA LYS A 93 -6.10 -8.28 23.02
C LYS A 93 -7.02 -8.27 21.79
N ASP A 94 -7.30 -7.11 21.22
CA ASP A 94 -8.13 -7.03 20.02
C ASP A 94 -7.45 -7.63 18.79
N ALA A 95 -6.15 -7.39 18.62
CA ALA A 95 -5.39 -7.99 17.53
C ALA A 95 -5.28 -9.52 17.67
N GLU A 96 -5.02 -10.03 18.87
CA GLU A 96 -4.98 -11.45 19.18
C GLU A 96 -6.34 -12.11 18.94
N ASP A 97 -7.43 -11.49 19.36
CA ASP A 97 -8.78 -12.00 19.15
C ASP A 97 -9.14 -12.10 17.66
N VAL A 98 -8.73 -11.12 16.85
CA VAL A 98 -8.86 -11.20 15.39
C VAL A 98 -8.05 -12.37 14.85
N TYR A 99 -6.80 -12.52 15.26
CA TYR A 99 -5.93 -13.59 14.79
C TYR A 99 -6.49 -14.99 15.13
N LEU A 100 -6.99 -15.18 16.35
CA LEU A 100 -7.44 -16.49 16.85
C LEU A 100 -8.86 -16.85 16.38
N ASN A 101 -9.78 -15.87 16.28
CA ASN A 101 -11.20 -16.15 16.22
C ASN A 101 -11.88 -15.66 14.94
N SER A 102 -11.23 -14.84 14.09
CA SER A 102 -11.88 -14.30 12.91
C SER A 102 -12.00 -15.29 11.74
N GLY A 103 -11.18 -16.32 11.71
CA GLY A 103 -11.02 -17.23 10.57
C GLY A 103 -10.22 -16.63 9.41
N HIS A 104 -9.65 -15.42 9.59
CA HIS A 104 -8.66 -14.87 8.65
C HIS A 104 -7.32 -15.56 8.85
N LYS A 105 -6.57 -15.73 7.78
CA LYS A 105 -5.24 -16.36 7.81
C LYS A 105 -4.38 -15.83 6.67
N LEU A 106 -3.07 -15.87 6.86
CA LEU A 106 -2.13 -15.58 5.79
C LEU A 106 -2.22 -16.65 4.69
N LEU A 107 -2.08 -16.21 3.45
CA LEU A 107 -1.96 -17.12 2.30
C LEU A 107 -0.52 -17.67 2.22
N ASP A 108 -0.39 -18.89 1.71
CA ASP A 108 0.92 -19.54 1.55
C ASP A 108 1.79 -18.83 0.50
N ASP A 109 1.16 -18.17 -0.47
CA ASP A 109 1.84 -17.40 -1.52
C ASP A 109 1.36 -15.94 -1.50
N TYR A 110 2.28 -15.04 -1.15
CA TYR A 110 2.02 -13.60 -1.12
C TYR A 110 1.56 -13.04 -2.47
N ALA A 111 1.99 -13.62 -3.60
CA ALA A 111 1.55 -13.20 -4.92
C ALA A 111 0.04 -13.37 -5.13
N MET A 112 -0.61 -14.22 -4.35
CA MET A 112 -2.05 -14.48 -4.45
C MET A 112 -2.91 -13.47 -3.70
N VAL A 113 -2.34 -12.68 -2.79
CA VAL A 113 -3.11 -11.73 -1.95
C VAL A 113 -3.84 -10.69 -2.79
N HIS A 114 -3.16 -10.13 -3.79
CA HIS A 114 -3.69 -9.06 -4.65
C HIS A 114 -3.93 -9.50 -6.09
N ARG A 115 -3.98 -10.80 -6.34
CA ARG A 115 -4.24 -11.31 -7.69
C ARG A 115 -5.71 -11.12 -8.05
N GLN A 116 -6.00 -10.56 -9.21
CA GLN A 116 -7.36 -10.30 -9.69
C GLN A 116 -8.27 -11.55 -9.63
N SER A 117 -7.73 -12.73 -9.93
CA SER A 117 -8.48 -13.98 -9.82
C SER A 117 -8.70 -14.47 -8.39
N ASN A 118 -8.16 -13.78 -7.38
CA ASN A 118 -8.24 -14.14 -5.96
C ASN A 118 -8.51 -12.93 -5.05
N GLU A 119 -9.25 -11.96 -5.52
CA GLU A 119 -9.58 -10.72 -4.78
C GLU A 119 -10.35 -10.99 -3.49
N ILE A 120 -11.13 -12.08 -3.45
CA ILE A 120 -11.82 -12.54 -2.24
C ILE A 120 -11.03 -13.67 -1.63
N ASN A 121 -10.24 -13.36 -0.60
CA ASN A 121 -9.41 -14.36 0.07
C ASN A 121 -9.36 -14.17 1.59
N ASP A 122 -8.76 -15.15 2.27
CA ASP A 122 -8.75 -15.19 3.73
C ASP A 122 -7.80 -14.18 4.39
N GLU A 123 -6.85 -13.61 3.67
CA GLU A 123 -5.91 -12.63 4.22
C GLU A 123 -6.52 -11.23 4.30
N ILE A 124 -7.48 -10.91 3.43
CA ILE A 124 -8.09 -9.58 3.38
C ILE A 124 -9.19 -9.45 4.42
N ILE A 125 -8.97 -8.64 5.44
CA ILE A 125 -9.93 -8.38 6.52
C ILE A 125 -11.05 -7.45 6.06
N PHE A 126 -10.72 -6.39 5.32
CA PHE A 126 -11.68 -5.41 4.82
C PHE A 126 -11.23 -4.83 3.49
N PRO A 127 -11.93 -5.12 2.40
CA PRO A 127 -11.65 -4.56 1.09
C PRO A 127 -12.43 -3.27 0.84
N ILE A 128 -11.85 -2.38 0.04
CA ILE A 128 -12.58 -1.30 -0.62
C ILE A 128 -12.79 -1.76 -2.07
N GLY A 129 -14.03 -2.17 -2.38
CA GLY A 129 -14.38 -2.69 -3.70
C GLY A 129 -14.53 -1.60 -4.76
N PHE A 130 -14.00 -1.87 -5.94
CA PHE A 130 -14.21 -1.07 -7.15
C PHE A 130 -14.88 -1.97 -8.18
N ALA A 131 -15.81 -1.41 -8.96
CA ALA A 131 -16.53 -2.16 -10.00
C ALA A 131 -16.12 -1.67 -11.38
N ASP A 132 -15.93 -2.62 -12.31
CA ASP A 132 -15.70 -2.30 -13.71
C ASP A 132 -16.91 -1.57 -14.31
N GLY A 133 -16.65 -0.56 -15.15
CA GLY A 133 -17.67 0.17 -15.90
C GLY A 133 -18.50 1.16 -15.07
N ALA A 134 -18.22 1.33 -13.79
CA ALA A 134 -18.87 2.37 -12.99
C ALA A 134 -18.28 3.74 -13.32
N ASN A 135 -19.13 4.72 -13.63
CA ASN A 135 -18.74 6.09 -13.94
C ASN A 135 -18.01 6.84 -12.79
N TYR A 136 -17.82 6.18 -11.66
CA TYR A 136 -17.24 6.76 -10.44
C TYR A 136 -15.78 6.38 -10.21
N ASN A 137 -15.19 5.61 -11.12
CA ASN A 137 -13.98 4.89 -10.79
C ASN A 137 -12.80 5.28 -11.66
N THR A 138 -12.56 6.55 -11.77
CA THR A 138 -11.49 7.05 -12.63
C THR A 138 -10.16 7.23 -11.91
N ASN A 139 -10.09 7.09 -10.59
CA ASN A 139 -8.88 7.31 -9.81
C ASN A 139 -8.51 6.09 -8.97
N ILE A 140 -7.89 5.13 -9.61
CA ILE A 140 -7.20 4.07 -8.88
C ILE A 140 -5.85 4.63 -8.46
N TRP A 141 -5.66 4.85 -7.17
CA TRP A 141 -4.43 5.38 -6.59
C TRP A 141 -3.17 4.58 -6.95
N ASN A 142 -3.31 3.30 -7.29
CA ASN A 142 -2.20 2.49 -7.76
C ASN A 142 -1.63 2.93 -9.12
N GLN A 143 -2.34 3.77 -9.89
CA GLN A 143 -1.75 4.40 -11.09
C GLN A 143 -0.57 5.31 -10.73
N TRP A 144 -0.51 5.82 -9.54
CA TRP A 144 0.58 6.68 -9.07
C TRP A 144 1.90 5.92 -8.86
N TYR A 145 1.82 4.60 -8.75
CA TYR A 145 2.98 3.71 -8.61
C TYR A 145 3.40 3.08 -9.94
N MET A 146 2.72 3.42 -11.03
CA MET A 146 3.03 2.89 -12.36
C MET A 146 4.19 3.66 -12.99
N MET A 147 4.90 2.94 -13.87
CA MET A 147 6.00 3.51 -14.62
C MET A 147 5.51 4.65 -15.53
N PRO A 148 6.25 5.77 -15.64
CA PRO A 148 5.90 6.85 -16.55
C PRO A 148 5.81 6.36 -17.99
N TYR A 149 4.81 6.83 -18.71
CA TYR A 149 4.62 6.51 -20.13
C TYR A 149 5.88 6.82 -20.97
N ALA A 150 6.56 7.92 -20.68
CA ALA A 150 7.77 8.32 -21.38
C ALA A 150 8.90 7.27 -21.24
N ILE A 151 9.10 6.73 -20.03
CA ILE A 151 10.07 5.68 -19.79
C ILE A 151 9.61 4.39 -20.48
N GLY A 152 8.34 4.05 -20.40
CA GLY A 152 7.77 2.90 -21.06
C GLY A 152 7.93 2.93 -22.59
N GLY A 153 7.69 4.09 -23.19
CA GLY A 153 7.88 4.29 -24.63
C GLY A 153 9.34 4.18 -25.09
N TRP A 154 10.25 4.78 -24.35
CA TRP A 154 11.68 4.77 -24.67
C TRP A 154 12.30 3.37 -24.54
N LEU A 155 11.83 2.61 -23.60
CA LEU A 155 12.37 1.29 -23.31
C LEU A 155 11.62 0.15 -24.01
N GLY A 156 10.74 0.45 -24.95
CA GLY A 156 9.90 -0.55 -25.60
C GLY A 156 8.91 -1.23 -24.66
N LEU A 157 8.59 -0.58 -23.53
CA LEU A 157 7.63 -1.00 -22.55
C LEU A 157 6.28 -0.29 -22.77
N GLY A 158 5.80 -0.25 -24.01
CA GLY A 158 4.57 0.48 -24.39
C GLY A 158 3.36 0.14 -23.52
N LYS A 159 2.27 0.91 -23.69
CA LYS A 159 1.02 0.76 -22.93
C LYS A 159 0.43 -0.65 -22.93
N ASP A 160 0.74 -1.47 -23.93
CA ASP A 160 0.32 -2.85 -24.07
C ASP A 160 1.37 -3.84 -23.57
N SER A 161 2.34 -3.36 -22.74
CA SER A 161 3.38 -4.21 -22.18
C SER A 161 2.81 -5.18 -21.13
N TYR A 162 3.54 -6.26 -20.89
CA TYR A 162 3.24 -7.21 -19.82
C TYR A 162 3.08 -6.53 -18.43
N TYR A 163 3.69 -5.40 -18.24
CA TYR A 163 3.69 -4.64 -16.98
C TYR A 163 2.50 -3.67 -16.83
N GLY A 164 1.52 -3.72 -17.72
CA GLY A 164 0.32 -2.89 -17.67
C GLY A 164 0.47 -1.51 -18.29
N ASN A 165 -0.52 -0.68 -18.11
CA ASN A 165 -0.54 0.67 -18.66
C ASN A 165 0.45 1.57 -17.93
N ALA A 166 1.35 2.20 -18.68
CA ALA A 166 2.17 3.26 -18.16
C ALA A 166 1.31 4.51 -17.85
N SER A 167 1.48 5.08 -16.69
CA SER A 167 0.86 6.37 -16.33
C SER A 167 1.80 7.53 -16.65
N MET A 168 1.25 8.69 -16.98
CA MET A 168 2.04 9.92 -17.12
C MET A 168 2.47 10.48 -15.75
N HIS A 169 1.90 9.98 -14.66
CA HIS A 169 2.17 10.45 -13.31
C HIS A 169 2.88 9.36 -12.52
N VAL A 170 4.11 9.66 -12.11
CA VAL A 170 4.85 8.87 -11.12
C VAL A 170 5.02 9.76 -9.90
N GLU A 171 4.17 9.53 -8.93
CA GLU A 171 4.16 10.36 -7.73
C GLU A 171 4.82 9.65 -6.54
N ALA A 172 4.96 8.34 -6.62
CA ALA A 172 5.65 7.57 -5.61
C ALA A 172 6.47 6.43 -6.21
N ILE A 173 7.74 6.40 -5.90
CA ILE A 173 8.67 5.32 -6.24
C ILE A 173 9.33 4.82 -4.96
N PRO A 174 9.65 3.52 -4.86
CA PRO A 174 10.38 3.00 -3.71
C PRO A 174 11.78 3.63 -3.63
N THR A 175 12.17 4.02 -2.44
CA THR A 175 13.54 4.48 -2.21
C THR A 175 14.50 3.29 -2.18
N LYS A 176 15.79 3.54 -2.44
CA LYS A 176 16.84 2.53 -2.25
C LYS A 176 16.79 1.93 -0.84
N PHE A 177 16.55 2.76 0.18
CA PHE A 177 16.42 2.32 1.57
C PHE A 177 15.28 1.31 1.74
N ALA A 178 14.09 1.61 1.22
CA ALA A 178 12.94 0.69 1.29
C ALA A 178 13.25 -0.66 0.60
N TYR A 179 13.93 -0.61 -0.53
CA TYR A 179 14.34 -1.80 -1.26
C TYR A 179 15.36 -2.66 -0.49
N MET A 180 16.32 -2.02 0.18
CA MET A 180 17.36 -2.69 0.96
C MET A 180 16.89 -3.20 2.33
N MET A 181 15.72 -2.78 2.81
CA MET A 181 15.16 -3.27 4.08
C MET A 181 14.74 -4.73 4.04
N TYR A 182 14.50 -5.28 2.88
CA TYR A 182 14.07 -6.66 2.73
C TYR A 182 15.25 -7.64 2.76
N ASP A 183 15.09 -8.76 3.44
CA ASP A 183 15.97 -9.92 3.30
C ASP A 183 15.58 -10.71 2.04
N TRP A 184 16.15 -10.36 0.91
CA TRP A 184 15.85 -10.95 -0.40
C TRP A 184 16.11 -12.46 -0.50
N GLN A 185 16.85 -13.03 0.42
CA GLN A 185 17.09 -14.47 0.46
C GLN A 185 15.98 -15.23 1.19
N LYS A 186 15.35 -14.59 2.19
CA LYS A 186 14.35 -15.23 3.05
C LYS A 186 12.94 -14.72 2.80
N ASP A 187 12.81 -13.44 2.43
CA ASP A 187 11.52 -12.79 2.22
C ASP A 187 11.12 -12.85 0.75
N ARG A 188 9.97 -13.44 0.48
CA ARG A 188 9.43 -13.54 -0.90
C ARG A 188 8.63 -12.31 -1.34
N ARG A 189 8.23 -11.46 -0.41
CA ARG A 189 7.42 -10.27 -0.71
C ARG A 189 8.05 -9.31 -1.71
N PRO A 190 9.34 -8.98 -1.62
CA PRO A 190 9.94 -8.00 -2.53
C PRO A 190 9.93 -8.45 -4.00
N SER A 191 10.06 -9.73 -4.29
CA SER A 191 10.00 -10.24 -5.67
C SER A 191 8.61 -10.11 -6.32
N VAL A 192 7.58 -9.95 -5.50
CA VAL A 192 6.20 -9.73 -5.95
C VAL A 192 5.83 -8.25 -5.93
N THR A 193 6.33 -7.52 -4.93
CA THR A 193 6.02 -6.10 -4.73
C THR A 193 6.73 -5.20 -5.73
N PHE A 194 7.99 -5.51 -6.03
CA PHE A 194 8.81 -4.68 -6.92
C PHE A 194 8.94 -5.33 -8.29
N MET A 195 8.63 -4.56 -9.32
CA MET A 195 8.88 -4.97 -10.70
C MET A 195 10.37 -4.94 -11.00
N SER A 196 11.01 -6.10 -10.95
CA SER A 196 12.43 -6.24 -11.31
C SER A 196 12.72 -7.69 -11.72
N PRO A 197 13.39 -7.93 -12.83
CA PRO A 197 13.81 -6.96 -13.84
C PRO A 197 12.66 -6.50 -14.76
N LEU A 198 12.81 -5.31 -15.34
CA LEU A 198 11.98 -4.86 -16.45
C LEU A 198 12.65 -5.28 -17.75
N ASN A 199 11.98 -6.09 -18.52
CA ASN A 199 12.46 -6.59 -19.81
C ASN A 199 11.76 -5.87 -20.97
N GLY A 200 12.47 -5.59 -22.03
CA GLY A 200 11.89 -5.04 -23.24
C GLY A 200 10.85 -5.97 -23.87
N ASN A 201 9.69 -5.44 -24.23
CA ASN A 201 8.65 -6.18 -24.95
C ASN A 201 8.77 -6.09 -26.48
N ALA A 202 9.61 -5.17 -26.96
CA ALA A 202 9.96 -5.00 -28.38
C ALA A 202 11.40 -4.52 -28.48
N SER A 203 12.00 -4.69 -29.65
CA SER A 203 13.30 -4.10 -29.96
C SER A 203 13.14 -2.58 -30.02
N THR A 204 14.01 -1.85 -29.36
CA THR A 204 14.02 -0.38 -29.36
C THR A 204 15.45 0.14 -29.46
N SER A 205 15.64 1.22 -30.21
CA SER A 205 16.89 1.93 -30.28
C SER A 205 16.90 3.04 -29.23
N THR A 206 17.99 3.13 -28.48
CA THR A 206 18.25 4.25 -27.58
C THR A 206 19.49 4.98 -28.06
N ASP A 207 19.52 6.28 -27.90
CA ASP A 207 20.73 7.07 -28.22
C ASP A 207 21.82 6.94 -27.14
N GLY A 208 21.64 6.07 -26.20
CA GLY A 208 22.59 5.76 -25.14
C GLY A 208 22.80 6.87 -24.10
N LYS A 209 22.17 8.03 -24.26
CA LYS A 209 22.44 9.21 -23.42
C LYS A 209 21.93 9.07 -21.99
N ASP A 210 20.91 8.26 -21.77
CA ASP A 210 20.27 8.07 -20.47
C ASP A 210 20.48 6.69 -19.86
N ALA A 211 21.20 5.80 -20.57
CA ALA A 211 21.59 4.51 -20.03
C ALA A 211 22.49 4.72 -18.81
N GLY A 212 22.05 4.25 -17.65
CA GLY A 212 22.84 4.25 -16.43
C GLY A 212 22.76 5.53 -15.57
N LYS A 213 21.92 6.51 -15.90
CA LYS A 213 21.85 7.77 -15.14
C LYS A 213 20.80 7.80 -14.02
N ASN A 214 19.95 6.80 -13.92
CA ASN A 214 18.87 6.79 -12.95
C ASN A 214 19.03 5.70 -11.89
N TRP A 215 18.24 5.79 -10.86
CA TRP A 215 18.09 4.93 -9.68
C TRP A 215 18.03 3.43 -9.96
N PHE A 216 17.81 3.08 -11.22
CA PHE A 216 17.78 1.73 -11.75
C PHE A 216 19.08 1.47 -12.47
N GLN A 217 19.63 0.28 -12.31
CA GLN A 217 20.73 -0.12 -13.14
C GLN A 217 20.19 -0.43 -14.53
N CYS A 218 20.43 0.47 -15.48
CA CYS A 218 20.19 0.19 -16.89
C CYS A 218 21.32 -0.67 -17.44
N THR A 219 20.97 -1.72 -18.16
CA THR A 219 21.95 -2.42 -18.98
C THR A 219 22.25 -1.59 -20.23
N THR A 220 23.50 -1.62 -20.69
CA THR A 220 23.87 -0.95 -21.93
C THR A 220 23.36 -1.78 -23.12
N PRO A 221 22.65 -1.18 -24.08
CA PRO A 221 22.24 -1.90 -25.28
C PRO A 221 23.45 -2.25 -26.13
N VAL A 222 23.41 -3.41 -26.75
CA VAL A 222 24.42 -3.78 -27.78
C VAL A 222 24.10 -2.99 -29.04
N ASP A 223 25.07 -2.26 -29.55
CA ASP A 223 24.94 -1.40 -30.74
C ASP A 223 23.76 -0.38 -30.67
N GLY A 224 23.45 0.08 -29.46
CA GLY A 224 22.35 1.03 -29.22
C GLY A 224 20.95 0.45 -29.36
N VAL A 225 20.79 -0.87 -29.37
CA VAL A 225 19.50 -1.55 -29.51
C VAL A 225 19.30 -2.56 -28.38
N PHE A 226 18.14 -2.48 -27.72
CA PHE A 226 17.65 -3.55 -26.84
C PHE A 226 16.82 -4.55 -27.64
N ALA A 227 17.11 -5.83 -27.51
CA ALA A 227 16.27 -6.87 -28.06
C ALA A 227 15.08 -7.16 -27.15
N LYS A 228 14.03 -7.76 -27.72
CA LYS A 228 12.89 -8.24 -26.93
C LYS A 228 13.38 -9.28 -25.92
N GLY A 229 13.04 -9.06 -24.65
CA GLY A 229 13.43 -9.93 -23.54
C GLY A 229 14.71 -9.51 -22.81
N ASP A 230 15.46 -8.53 -23.33
CA ASP A 230 16.60 -7.99 -22.60
C ASP A 230 16.18 -7.33 -21.31
N LYS A 231 17.01 -7.49 -20.27
CA LYS A 231 16.86 -6.72 -19.03
C LYS A 231 17.26 -5.28 -19.32
N ILE A 232 16.30 -4.38 -19.25
CA ILE A 232 16.54 -2.95 -19.50
C ILE A 232 16.81 -2.22 -18.19
N ILE A 233 15.96 -2.46 -17.21
CA ILE A 233 16.06 -1.86 -15.88
C ILE A 233 15.90 -2.96 -14.85
N TYR A 234 16.74 -2.98 -13.83
CA TYR A 234 16.57 -3.90 -12.70
C TYR A 234 17.18 -3.36 -11.41
N PHE A 235 16.66 -3.83 -10.30
CA PHE A 235 17.28 -3.66 -8.99
C PHE A 235 18.17 -4.87 -8.72
N PRO A 236 19.48 -4.69 -8.51
CA PRO A 236 20.33 -5.80 -8.12
C PRO A 236 19.90 -6.38 -6.78
N VAL A 237 19.82 -7.69 -6.70
CA VAL A 237 19.60 -8.42 -5.44
C VAL A 237 20.95 -8.89 -4.87
N PRO A 238 21.05 -9.25 -3.58
CA PRO A 238 22.31 -9.60 -2.93
C PRO A 238 23.14 -10.69 -3.63
N THR A 239 22.53 -11.50 -4.48
CA THR A 239 23.19 -12.53 -5.27
C THR A 239 23.74 -12.04 -6.60
N ASP A 240 23.37 -10.84 -7.04
CA ASP A 240 23.87 -10.26 -8.29
C ASP A 240 25.28 -9.70 -8.11
N PRO A 241 26.17 -9.86 -9.09
CA PRO A 241 27.54 -9.33 -9.03
C PRO A 241 27.60 -7.80 -8.80
N GLU A 242 26.62 -7.09 -9.34
CA GLU A 242 26.52 -5.63 -9.26
C GLU A 242 25.93 -5.11 -7.95
N TYR A 243 25.42 -5.99 -7.08
CA TYR A 243 24.72 -5.58 -5.85
C TYR A 243 25.58 -4.71 -4.94
N LYS A 244 26.85 -5.09 -4.75
CA LYS A 244 27.78 -4.32 -3.92
C LYS A 244 27.97 -2.92 -4.47
N TYR A 245 28.16 -2.81 -5.77
CA TYR A 245 28.32 -1.53 -6.45
C TYR A 245 27.08 -0.64 -6.28
N TRP A 246 25.90 -1.17 -6.52
CA TRP A 246 24.64 -0.46 -6.36
C TRP A 246 24.37 -0.09 -4.90
N ALA A 247 24.64 -0.98 -3.95
CA ALA A 247 24.46 -0.73 -2.53
C ALA A 247 25.35 0.40 -1.99
N GLU A 248 26.57 0.55 -2.54
CA GLU A 248 27.53 1.58 -2.15
C GLU A 248 27.27 2.94 -2.82
N THR A 249 26.35 3.02 -3.79
CA THR A 249 26.00 4.29 -4.45
C THR A 249 25.21 5.19 -3.49
N ASP A 250 25.50 6.47 -3.48
CA ASP A 250 24.76 7.43 -2.68
C ASP A 250 23.34 7.66 -3.19
N LYS A 251 22.59 8.49 -2.48
CA LYS A 251 21.21 8.85 -2.84
C LYS A 251 21.04 9.55 -4.19
N ASN A 252 22.14 10.02 -4.78
CA ASN A 252 22.15 10.69 -6.08
C ASN A 252 22.64 9.74 -7.20
N GLY A 253 22.87 8.47 -6.88
CA GLY A 253 23.43 7.51 -7.83
C GLY A 253 24.92 7.70 -8.11
N VAL A 254 25.59 8.52 -7.32
CA VAL A 254 27.02 8.79 -7.41
C VAL A 254 27.73 8.07 -6.26
N ARG A 255 28.91 7.50 -6.52
CA ARG A 255 29.77 6.89 -5.50
C ARG A 255 30.38 7.91 -4.58
#